data_44c242ba375b6c2d1dce8e6d317f7b8c
#
_entry.id   44c242ba375b6c2d1dce8e6d317f7b8c
#
_cell.length_a   1.000
_cell.length_b   1.000
_cell.length_c   1.000
_cell.angle_alpha   90.00
_cell.angle_beta   90.00
_cell.angle_gamma   90.00
#
_symmetry.space_group_name_H-M   'P 1'
#
loop_
_entity.id
_entity.type
_entity.pdbx_description
1 polymer ?
#
loop_
_entity_poly.entity_id
_entity_poly.type
_entity_poly.pdbx_seq_one_letter_code
_entity_poly.pdbx_strand_id
1 'polypeptide(L)'
;MTEEEARAEREEAERLLAEIRRLQNQIEREIIENQNLQAELASLIENVQIVTENAAAMDVEVNKSMEYVRGRVQEADVSTSELFKLIDDLTNSYFTFKNLSTASKNVTQFTDEYFTRFKFFNELRRITLGYVIGLDAHICSDETMRKKVEEAYLQNSEYWLAYAIMAVMLWATDEEDAAKRAMSKALTMDYFSTSLFFLLINLRFTRIDAAKKWYLSYLDRVDMENLGEEWQYLLQAYLSGVFGVDKEFNHLVHECFTNMLEQMESMHPNYGNRVAEKTLAFSDSYIHVTKNEFETLRRYSPDYEELKRLLSAAEKNEVLAIHFRKIVEDNTQVESNMYQRIENILYDLINAYDKDELVVIKNKRYNEMILKSKGDLGMAQQYFNNEFPADSGTRKLEDLLFSWAFEEDANRVDITVKKFSILYLKKWIAKGFQTYADNYRKKEKEKIKIEIDGWQGECDENSFEGAQAELQKHYNKNRVWDTIRDKYVLIFIGMAIVSLVTLGITVIKFNKITLIIGILLGVVSGFLLWRRISDMQILLRVKREKGYALLKKILEELKSWRTMYKSADEKNTDLVSVFENVEI
;
A
#
# COMPACT_ATOMS: atom_id res chain seq x y z
N MET A 1 -53.43 -11.44 -30.84
CA MET A 1 -52.32 -10.53 -30.54
C MET A 1 -52.92 -9.15 -30.34
N THR A 2 -52.98 -8.69 -29.13
CA THR A 2 -53.54 -7.38 -28.80
C THR A 2 -52.55 -6.27 -29.26
N GLU A 3 -53.06 -5.06 -29.51
CA GLU A 3 -52.17 -3.93 -29.89
C GLU A 3 -51.07 -3.66 -28.84
N GLU A 4 -51.33 -3.99 -27.59
CA GLU A 4 -50.33 -3.90 -26.47
C GLU A 4 -49.23 -4.95 -26.60
N GLU A 5 -49.55 -6.19 -26.97
CA GLU A 5 -48.54 -7.24 -27.19
C GLU A 5 -47.62 -6.90 -28.36
N ALA A 6 -48.19 -6.37 -29.45
CA ALA A 6 -47.41 -5.92 -30.61
C ALA A 6 -46.54 -4.70 -30.32
N ARG A 7 -46.91 -3.86 -29.33
CA ARG A 7 -46.13 -2.72 -28.89
C ARG A 7 -44.99 -3.16 -27.97
N ALA A 8 -45.24 -4.10 -27.07
CA ALA A 8 -44.21 -4.69 -26.20
C ALA A 8 -43.16 -5.45 -27.02
N GLU A 9 -43.56 -6.24 -28.03
CA GLU A 9 -42.60 -6.91 -28.91
C GLU A 9 -41.77 -5.93 -29.76
N ARG A 10 -42.32 -4.79 -30.16
CA ARG A 10 -41.54 -3.74 -30.85
C ARG A 10 -40.53 -3.05 -29.92
N GLU A 11 -40.93 -2.75 -28.69
CA GLU A 11 -40.00 -2.14 -27.70
C GLU A 11 -38.88 -3.11 -27.31
N GLU A 12 -39.18 -4.41 -27.20
CA GLU A 12 -38.18 -5.44 -26.93
C GLU A 12 -37.24 -5.64 -28.13
N ALA A 13 -37.77 -5.63 -29.36
CA ALA A 13 -36.96 -5.68 -30.57
C ALA A 13 -36.06 -4.44 -30.73
N GLU A 14 -36.55 -3.26 -30.38
CA GLU A 14 -35.71 -2.03 -30.38
C GLU A 14 -34.59 -2.07 -29.32
N ARG A 15 -34.88 -2.62 -28.13
CA ARG A 15 -33.84 -2.83 -27.07
C ARG A 15 -32.79 -3.81 -27.54
N LEU A 16 -33.19 -4.95 -28.10
CA LEU A 16 -32.25 -5.95 -28.64
C LEU A 16 -31.41 -5.40 -29.79
N LEU A 17 -32.02 -4.59 -30.68
CA LEU A 17 -31.26 -3.92 -31.74
C LEU A 17 -30.25 -2.89 -31.20
N ALA A 18 -30.59 -2.18 -30.14
CA ALA A 18 -29.69 -1.25 -29.48
C ALA A 18 -28.52 -1.99 -28.81
N GLU A 19 -28.82 -3.13 -28.19
CA GLU A 19 -27.78 -3.98 -27.55
C GLU A 19 -26.86 -4.62 -28.60
N ILE A 20 -27.41 -5.12 -29.71
CA ILE A 20 -26.61 -5.63 -30.83
C ILE A 20 -25.68 -4.54 -31.39
N ARG A 21 -26.18 -3.31 -31.57
CA ARG A 21 -25.33 -2.20 -32.03
C ARG A 21 -24.22 -1.87 -31.02
N ARG A 22 -24.53 -1.93 -29.73
CA ARG A 22 -23.53 -1.71 -28.66
C ARG A 22 -22.43 -2.77 -28.71
N LEU A 23 -22.82 -4.04 -28.83
CA LEU A 23 -21.88 -5.16 -28.95
C LEU A 23 -21.05 -5.10 -30.24
N GLN A 24 -21.66 -4.73 -31.36
CA GLN A 24 -20.95 -4.53 -32.62
C GLN A 24 -19.89 -3.45 -32.51
N ASN A 25 -20.22 -2.30 -31.89
CA ASN A 25 -19.27 -1.22 -31.67
C ASN A 25 -18.16 -1.63 -30.70
N GLN A 26 -18.44 -2.48 -29.72
CA GLN A 26 -17.43 -3.01 -28.80
C GLN A 26 -16.49 -3.98 -29.53
N ILE A 27 -16.99 -4.88 -30.30
CA ILE A 27 -16.19 -5.81 -31.13
C ILE A 27 -15.32 -5.05 -32.14
N GLU A 28 -15.85 -4.02 -32.79
CA GLU A 28 -15.04 -3.20 -33.72
C GLU A 28 -13.87 -2.52 -32.98
N ARG A 29 -14.10 -2.03 -31.77
CA ARG A 29 -13.00 -1.42 -30.95
C ARG A 29 -11.94 -2.44 -30.58
N GLU A 30 -12.35 -3.62 -30.08
CA GLU A 30 -11.40 -4.69 -29.73
C GLU A 30 -10.63 -5.20 -30.95
N ILE A 31 -11.24 -5.21 -32.13
CA ILE A 31 -10.55 -5.56 -33.38
C ILE A 31 -9.48 -4.51 -33.73
N ILE A 32 -9.80 -3.21 -33.60
CA ILE A 32 -8.85 -2.13 -33.88
C ILE A 32 -7.71 -2.15 -32.87
N GLU A 33 -8.00 -2.35 -31.59
CA GLU A 33 -6.99 -2.46 -30.54
C GLU A 33 -6.08 -3.66 -30.75
N ASN A 34 -6.64 -4.83 -31.08
CA ASN A 34 -5.86 -6.02 -31.45
C ASN A 34 -5.01 -5.81 -32.70
N GLN A 35 -5.50 -5.09 -33.71
CA GLN A 35 -4.72 -4.78 -34.90
C GLN A 35 -3.55 -3.84 -34.56
N ASN A 36 -3.76 -2.86 -33.69
CA ASN A 36 -2.69 -1.97 -33.22
C ASN A 36 -1.64 -2.73 -32.40
N LEU A 37 -2.07 -3.59 -31.48
CA LEU A 37 -1.17 -4.45 -30.70
C LEU A 37 -0.39 -5.42 -31.58
N GLN A 38 -1.01 -5.97 -32.62
CA GLN A 38 -0.33 -6.83 -33.58
C GLN A 38 0.71 -6.06 -34.41
N ALA A 39 0.41 -4.83 -34.80
CA ALA A 39 1.36 -3.99 -35.52
C ALA A 39 2.55 -3.58 -34.64
N GLU A 40 2.30 -3.26 -33.37
CA GLU A 40 3.32 -2.95 -32.39
C GLU A 40 4.20 -4.18 -32.07
N LEU A 41 3.58 -5.36 -31.93
CA LEU A 41 4.31 -6.62 -31.74
C LEU A 41 5.15 -6.97 -32.96
N ALA A 42 4.64 -6.75 -34.18
CA ALA A 42 5.40 -6.99 -35.41
C ALA A 42 6.62 -6.06 -35.49
N SER A 43 6.46 -4.78 -35.16
CA SER A 43 7.56 -3.82 -35.09
C SER A 43 8.60 -4.19 -34.02
N LEU A 44 8.15 -4.65 -32.86
CA LEU A 44 9.05 -5.14 -31.79
C LEU A 44 9.82 -6.40 -32.22
N ILE A 45 9.17 -7.34 -32.89
CA ILE A 45 9.79 -8.55 -33.41
C ILE A 45 10.84 -8.21 -34.46
N GLU A 46 10.53 -7.30 -35.38
CA GLU A 46 11.46 -6.83 -36.40
C GLU A 46 12.69 -6.14 -35.77
N ASN A 47 12.48 -5.29 -34.77
CA ASN A 47 13.57 -4.65 -34.04
C ASN A 47 14.44 -5.67 -33.26
N VAL A 48 13.82 -6.65 -32.60
CA VAL A 48 14.54 -7.75 -31.91
C VAL A 48 15.31 -8.58 -32.93
N GLN A 49 14.75 -8.85 -34.11
CA GLN A 49 15.42 -9.62 -35.14
C GLN A 49 16.62 -8.88 -35.70
N ILE A 50 16.51 -7.57 -35.96
CA ILE A 50 17.62 -6.71 -36.39
C ILE A 50 18.73 -6.67 -35.32
N VAL A 51 18.35 -6.53 -34.04
CA VAL A 51 19.33 -6.55 -32.93
C VAL A 51 20.00 -7.93 -32.82
N THR A 52 19.25 -9.02 -33.00
CA THR A 52 19.77 -10.38 -32.91
C THR A 52 20.70 -10.69 -34.08
N GLU A 53 20.34 -10.29 -35.30
CA GLU A 53 21.21 -10.45 -36.50
C GLU A 53 22.49 -9.63 -36.41
N ASN A 54 22.40 -8.41 -35.91
CA ASN A 54 23.55 -7.56 -35.66
C ASN A 54 24.44 -8.10 -34.55
N ALA A 55 23.86 -8.65 -33.48
CA ALA A 55 24.60 -9.31 -32.40
C ALA A 55 25.31 -10.59 -32.90
N ALA A 56 24.62 -11.41 -33.70
CA ALA A 56 25.20 -12.63 -34.27
C ALA A 56 26.34 -12.33 -35.27
N ALA A 57 26.16 -11.32 -36.14
CA ALA A 57 27.23 -10.89 -37.05
C ALA A 57 28.44 -10.37 -36.29
N MET A 58 28.24 -9.71 -35.18
CA MET A 58 29.27 -9.15 -34.32
C MET A 58 30.00 -10.23 -33.52
N ASP A 59 29.30 -11.24 -33.07
CA ASP A 59 29.89 -12.40 -32.38
C ASP A 59 30.84 -13.18 -33.31
N VAL A 60 30.47 -13.30 -34.58
CA VAL A 60 31.33 -13.91 -35.62
C VAL A 60 32.58 -13.07 -35.88
N GLU A 61 32.48 -11.73 -35.95
CA GLU A 61 33.60 -10.84 -36.20
C GLU A 61 34.56 -10.77 -35.01
N VAL A 62 34.00 -10.71 -33.79
CA VAL A 62 34.77 -10.76 -32.53
C VAL A 62 35.48 -12.09 -32.37
N ASN A 63 34.81 -13.20 -32.67
CA ASN A 63 35.43 -14.53 -32.59
C ASN A 63 36.54 -14.72 -33.65
N LYS A 64 36.35 -14.24 -34.88
CA LYS A 64 37.42 -14.21 -35.90
C LYS A 64 38.61 -13.37 -35.47
N SER A 65 38.35 -12.19 -34.91
CA SER A 65 39.39 -11.30 -34.40
C SER A 65 40.11 -11.92 -33.20
N MET A 66 39.39 -12.61 -32.31
CA MET A 66 39.98 -13.38 -31.21
C MET A 66 40.83 -14.56 -31.67
N GLU A 67 40.36 -15.32 -32.69
CA GLU A 67 41.17 -16.42 -33.26
C GLU A 67 42.44 -15.90 -33.96
N TYR A 68 42.32 -14.80 -34.70
CA TYR A 68 43.49 -14.15 -35.32
C TYR A 68 44.50 -13.70 -34.27
N VAL A 69 44.04 -13.07 -33.21
CA VAL A 69 44.90 -12.61 -32.11
C VAL A 69 45.47 -13.76 -31.31
N ARG A 70 44.68 -14.85 -31.04
CA ARG A 70 45.21 -16.09 -30.43
C ARG A 70 46.32 -16.72 -31.25
N GLY A 71 46.17 -16.75 -32.57
CA GLY A 71 47.22 -17.22 -33.47
C GLY A 71 48.51 -16.39 -33.37
N ARG A 72 48.38 -15.07 -33.31
CA ARG A 72 49.54 -14.16 -33.19
C ARG A 72 50.17 -14.15 -31.80
N VAL A 73 49.39 -14.42 -30.74
CA VAL A 73 49.89 -14.56 -29.35
C VAL A 73 50.76 -15.81 -29.18
N GLN A 74 50.48 -16.89 -29.93
CA GLN A 74 51.32 -18.08 -29.91
C GLN A 74 52.69 -17.88 -30.59
N GLU A 75 52.82 -16.86 -31.45
CA GLU A 75 54.06 -16.54 -32.17
C GLU A 75 54.90 -15.42 -31.52
N ALA A 76 54.36 -14.67 -30.57
CA ALA A 76 55.05 -13.55 -29.92
C ALA A 76 55.25 -13.80 -28.41
N ASP A 77 56.49 -13.66 -27.96
CA ASP A 77 56.90 -13.75 -26.53
C ASP A 77 56.42 -12.52 -25.69
N VAL A 78 55.16 -12.11 -25.90
CA VAL A 78 54.55 -10.96 -25.23
C VAL A 78 53.64 -11.47 -24.11
N SER A 79 53.72 -10.84 -22.93
CA SER A 79 52.90 -11.21 -21.77
C SER A 79 51.40 -11.26 -22.15
N THR A 80 50.82 -12.44 -22.03
CA THR A 80 49.38 -12.70 -22.35
C THR A 80 48.44 -11.73 -21.68
N SER A 81 48.80 -11.17 -20.54
CA SER A 81 48.03 -10.18 -19.76
C SER A 81 47.92 -8.81 -20.47
N GLU A 82 49.01 -8.33 -21.10
CA GLU A 82 49.00 -7.04 -21.82
C GLU A 82 48.19 -7.11 -23.12
N LEU A 83 48.26 -8.28 -23.79
CA LEU A 83 47.47 -8.52 -25.01
C LEU A 83 45.97 -8.64 -24.73
N PHE A 84 45.55 -9.30 -23.66
CA PHE A 84 44.14 -9.34 -23.26
C PHE A 84 43.62 -7.97 -22.93
N LYS A 85 44.42 -7.13 -22.25
CA LYS A 85 44.05 -5.75 -21.95
C LYS A 85 43.93 -4.92 -23.24
N LEU A 86 44.82 -5.07 -24.18
CA LEU A 86 44.76 -4.37 -25.48
C LEU A 86 43.53 -4.81 -26.30
N ILE A 87 43.18 -6.10 -26.29
CA ILE A 87 41.95 -6.62 -26.94
C ILE A 87 40.69 -6.04 -26.29
N ASP A 88 40.64 -5.98 -24.97
CA ASP A 88 39.52 -5.39 -24.23
C ASP A 88 39.38 -3.89 -24.54
N ASP A 89 40.47 -3.16 -24.54
CA ASP A 89 40.52 -1.73 -24.89
C ASP A 89 40.06 -1.48 -26.34
N LEU A 90 40.50 -2.35 -27.27
CA LEU A 90 40.10 -2.23 -28.68
C LEU A 90 38.64 -2.61 -28.90
N THR A 91 38.16 -3.62 -28.20
CA THR A 91 36.77 -4.07 -28.23
C THR A 91 35.86 -2.97 -27.67
N ASN A 92 36.21 -2.43 -26.52
CA ASN A 92 35.48 -1.33 -25.89
C ASN A 92 35.46 -0.06 -26.78
N SER A 93 36.59 0.24 -27.41
CA SER A 93 36.69 1.37 -28.34
C SER A 93 35.79 1.18 -29.57
N TYR A 94 35.74 -0.04 -30.10
CA TYR A 94 34.87 -0.39 -31.24
C TYR A 94 33.39 -0.25 -30.89
N PHE A 95 32.96 -0.77 -29.75
CA PHE A 95 31.58 -0.64 -29.29
C PHE A 95 31.22 0.82 -29.06
N THR A 96 32.08 1.57 -28.42
CA THR A 96 31.90 3.01 -28.20
C THR A 96 31.73 3.74 -29.52
N PHE A 97 32.58 3.50 -30.51
CA PHE A 97 32.48 4.11 -31.83
C PHE A 97 31.18 3.72 -32.57
N LYS A 98 30.78 2.42 -32.48
CA LYS A 98 29.53 1.93 -33.07
C LYS A 98 28.32 2.61 -32.44
N ASN A 99 28.28 2.70 -31.11
CA ASN A 99 27.21 3.39 -30.40
C ASN A 99 27.09 4.87 -30.80
N LEU A 100 28.22 5.56 -30.89
CA LEU A 100 28.26 6.98 -31.32
C LEU A 100 27.76 7.14 -32.76
N SER A 101 28.25 6.31 -33.69
CA SER A 101 27.85 6.36 -35.10
C SER A 101 26.35 6.08 -35.27
N THR A 102 25.83 5.06 -34.60
CA THR A 102 24.40 4.72 -34.62
C THR A 102 23.56 5.84 -33.99
N ALA A 103 23.96 6.34 -32.83
CA ALA A 103 23.27 7.43 -32.17
C ALA A 103 23.24 8.71 -33.02
N SER A 104 24.35 9.07 -33.66
CA SER A 104 24.40 10.24 -34.55
C SER A 104 23.43 10.10 -35.72
N LYS A 105 23.37 8.92 -36.36
CA LYS A 105 22.43 8.62 -37.44
C LYS A 105 20.98 8.73 -36.95
N ASN A 106 20.70 8.14 -35.82
CA ASN A 106 19.35 8.12 -35.20
C ASN A 106 18.90 9.54 -34.81
N VAL A 107 19.78 10.35 -34.22
CA VAL A 107 19.47 11.77 -33.91
C VAL A 107 19.07 12.53 -35.18
N THR A 108 19.79 12.33 -36.27
CA THR A 108 19.44 12.97 -37.55
C THR A 108 18.07 12.48 -38.04
N GLN A 109 17.86 11.17 -38.05
CA GLN A 109 16.61 10.56 -38.51
C GLN A 109 15.39 11.06 -37.69
N PHE A 110 15.48 10.99 -36.35
CA PHE A 110 14.38 11.45 -35.50
C PHE A 110 14.20 12.98 -35.52
N THR A 111 15.26 13.73 -35.82
CA THR A 111 15.16 15.17 -36.05
C THR A 111 14.40 15.47 -37.35
N ASP A 112 14.71 14.78 -38.43
CA ASP A 112 14.02 14.93 -39.71
C ASP A 112 12.55 14.49 -39.59
N GLU A 113 12.28 13.38 -38.88
CA GLU A 113 10.94 12.92 -38.60
C GLU A 113 10.14 13.95 -37.79
N TYR A 114 10.72 14.51 -36.72
CA TYR A 114 10.09 15.56 -35.94
C TYR A 114 9.75 16.80 -36.80
N PHE A 115 10.67 17.28 -37.58
CA PHE A 115 10.44 18.43 -38.46
C PHE A 115 9.45 18.15 -39.58
N THR A 116 9.32 16.92 -40.03
CA THR A 116 8.36 16.53 -41.07
C THR A 116 6.93 16.41 -40.51
N ARG A 117 6.77 15.76 -39.35
CA ARG A 117 5.45 15.44 -38.82
C ARG A 117 4.93 16.44 -37.77
N PHE A 118 5.81 16.96 -36.90
CA PHE A 118 5.40 17.68 -35.70
C PHE A 118 5.87 19.15 -35.65
N LYS A 119 6.44 19.65 -36.70
CA LYS A 119 7.02 21.00 -36.76
C LYS A 119 6.10 22.09 -36.24
N PHE A 120 4.82 22.03 -36.58
CA PHE A 120 3.86 23.08 -36.27
C PHE A 120 3.08 22.83 -34.97
N PHE A 121 3.28 21.67 -34.29
CA PHE A 121 2.54 21.34 -33.06
C PHE A 121 2.83 22.33 -31.92
N ASN A 122 4.07 22.72 -31.73
CA ASN A 122 4.44 23.73 -30.73
C ASN A 122 3.80 25.10 -31.01
N GLU A 123 3.71 25.48 -32.27
CA GLU A 123 3.07 26.74 -32.65
C GLU A 123 1.57 26.68 -32.39
N LEU A 124 0.93 25.58 -32.73
CA LEU A 124 -0.49 25.34 -32.42
C LEU A 124 -0.75 25.42 -30.92
N ARG A 125 0.07 24.76 -30.08
CA ARG A 125 -0.05 24.83 -28.61
C ARG A 125 0.01 26.28 -28.13
N ARG A 126 0.95 27.04 -28.61
CA ARG A 126 1.11 28.47 -28.26
C ARG A 126 -0.09 29.31 -28.72
N ILE A 127 -0.60 29.07 -29.92
CA ILE A 127 -1.80 29.76 -30.44
C ILE A 127 -3.02 29.38 -29.60
N THR A 128 -3.19 28.07 -29.29
CA THR A 128 -4.29 27.57 -28.46
C THR A 128 -4.26 28.21 -27.08
N LEU A 129 -3.10 28.23 -26.43
CA LEU A 129 -2.92 28.85 -25.12
C LEU A 129 -3.25 30.35 -25.17
N GLY A 130 -2.73 31.05 -26.16
CA GLY A 130 -3.02 32.48 -26.37
C GLY A 130 -4.50 32.75 -26.63
N TYR A 131 -5.17 31.89 -27.39
CA TYR A 131 -6.61 32.01 -27.65
C TYR A 131 -7.44 31.77 -26.36
N VAL A 132 -7.13 30.72 -25.62
CA VAL A 132 -7.82 30.38 -24.35
C VAL A 132 -7.67 31.49 -23.32
N ILE A 133 -6.48 32.08 -23.18
CA ILE A 133 -6.24 33.25 -22.30
C ILE A 133 -6.98 34.49 -22.83
N GLY A 134 -6.94 34.71 -24.15
CA GLY A 134 -7.57 35.86 -24.78
C GLY A 134 -9.09 35.87 -24.76
N LEU A 135 -9.74 34.70 -24.63
CA LEU A 135 -11.19 34.58 -24.46
C LEU A 135 -11.67 35.30 -23.19
N ASP A 136 -10.93 35.20 -22.09
CA ASP A 136 -11.28 35.87 -20.82
C ASP A 136 -11.22 37.40 -20.93
N ALA A 137 -10.29 37.90 -21.73
CA ALA A 137 -10.09 39.35 -21.92
C ALA A 137 -11.02 39.97 -22.98
N HIS A 138 -11.95 39.15 -23.54
CA HIS A 138 -12.77 39.57 -24.71
C HIS A 138 -11.97 40.05 -25.91
N ILE A 139 -10.69 39.69 -26.01
CA ILE A 139 -9.77 40.08 -27.08
C ILE A 139 -9.93 39.19 -28.32
N CYS A 140 -10.57 38.02 -28.15
CA CYS A 140 -10.70 37.00 -29.21
C CYS A 140 -11.76 37.32 -30.28
N SER A 141 -12.40 38.47 -30.26
CA SER A 141 -13.18 38.98 -31.39
C SER A 141 -12.32 39.52 -32.54
N ASP A 142 -10.98 39.54 -32.40
CA ASP A 142 -10.07 40.03 -33.40
C ASP A 142 -9.95 38.99 -34.53
N GLU A 143 -10.29 39.41 -35.75
CA GLU A 143 -10.16 38.65 -37.01
C GLU A 143 -8.73 38.10 -37.19
N THR A 144 -7.73 38.74 -36.62
CA THR A 144 -6.33 38.33 -36.65
C THR A 144 -6.10 37.02 -35.90
N MET A 145 -6.73 36.84 -34.70
CA MET A 145 -6.61 35.59 -33.94
C MET A 145 -7.37 34.46 -34.62
N ARG A 146 -8.54 34.75 -35.18
CA ARG A 146 -9.31 33.78 -35.98
C ARG A 146 -8.47 33.23 -37.13
N LYS A 147 -7.85 34.11 -37.94
CA LYS A 147 -6.97 33.68 -39.03
C LYS A 147 -5.79 32.82 -38.55
N LYS A 148 -5.17 33.15 -37.44
CA LYS A 148 -4.08 32.36 -36.89
C LYS A 148 -4.53 30.94 -36.45
N VAL A 149 -5.71 30.81 -35.86
CA VAL A 149 -6.27 29.50 -35.50
C VAL A 149 -6.61 28.69 -36.76
N GLU A 150 -7.21 29.33 -37.79
CA GLU A 150 -7.51 28.71 -39.08
C GLU A 150 -6.24 28.24 -39.81
N GLU A 151 -5.19 29.07 -39.86
CA GLU A 151 -3.88 28.73 -40.44
C GLU A 151 -3.23 27.55 -39.67
N ALA A 152 -3.23 27.61 -38.34
CA ALA A 152 -2.69 26.56 -37.49
C ALA A 152 -3.45 25.25 -37.66
N TYR A 153 -4.79 25.30 -37.77
CA TYR A 153 -5.62 24.15 -38.06
C TYR A 153 -5.25 23.49 -39.42
N LEU A 154 -5.10 24.28 -40.48
CA LEU A 154 -4.74 23.76 -41.79
C LEU A 154 -3.36 23.10 -41.83
N GLN A 155 -2.45 23.55 -40.99
CA GLN A 155 -1.08 23.02 -40.88
C GLN A 155 -0.97 21.77 -39.99
N ASN A 156 -1.96 21.53 -39.15
CA ASN A 156 -1.95 20.47 -38.13
C ASN A 156 -3.17 19.54 -38.21
N SER A 157 -3.60 19.17 -39.40
CA SER A 157 -4.78 18.34 -39.63
C SER A 157 -4.69 16.93 -39.03
N GLU A 158 -3.54 16.49 -38.59
CA GLU A 158 -3.31 15.19 -37.92
C GLU A 158 -3.23 15.29 -36.40
N TYR A 159 -3.47 16.47 -35.81
CA TYR A 159 -3.39 16.70 -34.38
C TYR A 159 -4.78 17.04 -33.79
N TRP A 160 -5.20 16.29 -32.77
CA TRP A 160 -6.54 16.45 -32.14
C TRP A 160 -6.77 17.89 -31.63
N LEU A 161 -5.73 18.54 -31.10
CA LEU A 161 -5.81 19.89 -30.53
C LEU A 161 -6.21 20.94 -31.58
N ALA A 162 -5.81 20.74 -32.85
CA ALA A 162 -6.21 21.64 -33.94
C ALA A 162 -7.72 21.68 -34.12
N TYR A 163 -8.35 20.53 -34.07
CA TYR A 163 -9.80 20.40 -34.17
C TYR A 163 -10.51 20.87 -32.90
N ALA A 164 -9.92 20.63 -31.74
CA ALA A 164 -10.48 21.05 -30.46
C ALA A 164 -10.52 22.59 -30.35
N ILE A 165 -9.43 23.29 -30.68
CA ILE A 165 -9.40 24.77 -30.64
C ILE A 165 -10.27 25.38 -31.73
N MET A 166 -10.33 24.75 -32.92
CA MET A 166 -11.23 25.17 -33.99
C MET A 166 -12.70 25.08 -33.53
N ALA A 167 -13.08 24.02 -32.83
CA ALA A 167 -14.44 23.88 -32.29
C ALA A 167 -14.75 24.99 -31.27
N VAL A 168 -13.81 25.33 -30.38
CA VAL A 168 -13.99 26.43 -29.41
C VAL A 168 -14.17 27.76 -30.13
N MET A 169 -13.35 28.02 -31.15
CA MET A 169 -13.45 29.24 -31.95
C MET A 169 -14.80 29.35 -32.67
N LEU A 170 -15.24 28.25 -33.31
CA LEU A 170 -16.53 28.21 -34.02
C LEU A 170 -17.73 28.38 -33.09
N TRP A 171 -17.66 27.86 -31.86
CA TRP A 171 -18.69 28.16 -30.86
C TRP A 171 -18.69 29.63 -30.41
N ALA A 172 -17.51 30.22 -30.28
CA ALA A 172 -17.40 31.64 -29.93
C ALA A 172 -17.96 32.55 -31.03
N THR A 173 -18.07 32.08 -32.28
CA THR A 173 -18.65 32.78 -33.45
C THR A 173 -20.06 32.31 -33.83
N ASP A 174 -20.75 31.55 -32.97
CA ASP A 174 -22.09 31.01 -33.18
C ASP A 174 -22.23 30.05 -34.38
N GLU A 175 -21.13 29.45 -34.84
CA GLU A 175 -21.12 28.46 -35.93
C GLU A 175 -21.27 27.02 -35.37
N GLU A 176 -22.41 26.75 -34.72
CA GLU A 176 -22.61 25.54 -33.92
C GLU A 176 -22.42 24.22 -34.70
N ASP A 177 -22.94 24.11 -35.94
CA ASP A 177 -22.83 22.88 -36.72
C ASP A 177 -21.40 22.59 -37.17
N ALA A 178 -20.64 23.63 -37.48
CA ALA A 178 -19.22 23.50 -37.82
C ALA A 178 -18.39 23.13 -36.58
N ALA A 179 -18.71 23.73 -35.41
CA ALA A 179 -18.09 23.42 -34.14
C ALA A 179 -18.32 21.94 -33.74
N LYS A 180 -19.55 21.42 -33.90
CA LYS A 180 -19.87 20.00 -33.62
C LYS A 180 -19.08 19.05 -34.53
N ARG A 181 -18.91 19.38 -35.83
CA ARG A 181 -18.10 18.55 -36.74
C ARG A 181 -16.62 18.56 -36.33
N ALA A 182 -16.06 19.71 -36.01
CA ALA A 182 -14.68 19.81 -35.54
C ALA A 182 -14.47 19.02 -34.23
N MET A 183 -15.36 19.19 -33.26
CA MET A 183 -15.33 18.45 -32.00
C MET A 183 -15.41 16.94 -32.22
N SER A 184 -16.34 16.46 -33.08
CA SER A 184 -16.44 15.04 -33.39
C SER A 184 -15.16 14.49 -34.01
N LYS A 185 -14.49 15.27 -34.85
CA LYS A 185 -13.22 14.87 -35.44
C LYS A 185 -12.12 14.80 -34.38
N ALA A 186 -12.02 15.79 -33.48
CA ALA A 186 -11.08 15.74 -32.36
C ALA A 186 -11.27 14.49 -31.48
N LEU A 187 -12.52 14.15 -31.14
CA LEU A 187 -12.87 12.95 -30.39
C LEU A 187 -12.47 11.65 -31.09
N THR A 188 -12.53 11.60 -32.42
CA THR A 188 -12.08 10.40 -33.17
C THR A 188 -10.58 10.25 -33.19
N MET A 189 -9.82 11.33 -33.01
CA MET A 189 -8.35 11.31 -32.99
C MET A 189 -7.79 10.98 -31.61
N ASP A 190 -8.21 11.71 -30.60
CA ASP A 190 -7.91 11.43 -29.20
C ASP A 190 -9.11 11.75 -28.33
N TYR A 191 -9.85 10.72 -27.97
CA TYR A 191 -11.07 10.87 -27.17
C TYR A 191 -10.77 11.40 -25.77
N PHE A 192 -9.74 10.85 -25.13
CA PHE A 192 -9.41 11.16 -23.74
C PHE A 192 -8.96 12.64 -23.60
N SER A 193 -7.93 13.03 -24.34
CA SER A 193 -7.40 14.40 -24.31
C SER A 193 -8.45 15.42 -24.75
N THR A 194 -9.26 15.09 -25.75
CA THR A 194 -10.37 15.94 -26.22
C THR A 194 -11.45 16.11 -25.16
N SER A 195 -11.89 15.03 -24.52
CA SER A 195 -12.90 15.10 -23.45
C SER A 195 -12.42 15.90 -22.27
N LEU A 196 -11.17 15.67 -21.85
CA LEU A 196 -10.52 16.44 -20.77
C LEU A 196 -10.41 17.93 -21.14
N PHE A 197 -10.00 18.25 -22.38
CA PHE A 197 -9.90 19.62 -22.85
C PHE A 197 -11.25 20.35 -22.77
N PHE A 198 -12.31 19.74 -23.30
CA PHE A 198 -13.64 20.36 -23.25
C PHE A 198 -14.22 20.42 -21.84
N LEU A 199 -13.92 19.46 -20.97
CA LEU A 199 -14.26 19.53 -19.57
C LEU A 199 -13.63 20.78 -18.92
N LEU A 200 -12.31 20.93 -19.05
CA LEU A 200 -11.55 22.00 -18.42
C LEU A 200 -11.93 23.39 -18.99
N ILE A 201 -12.13 23.50 -20.30
CA ILE A 201 -12.60 24.72 -20.96
C ILE A 201 -13.99 25.12 -20.43
N ASN A 202 -14.95 24.18 -20.31
CA ASN A 202 -16.28 24.50 -19.80
C ASN A 202 -16.27 24.86 -18.31
N LEU A 203 -15.43 24.20 -17.50
CA LEU A 203 -15.22 24.60 -16.10
C LEU A 203 -14.64 26.00 -15.99
N ARG A 204 -13.61 26.33 -16.79
CA ARG A 204 -13.00 27.67 -16.83
C ARG A 204 -14.02 28.75 -17.14
N PHE A 205 -14.89 28.52 -18.11
CA PHE A 205 -15.93 29.46 -18.51
C PHE A 205 -17.25 29.31 -17.75
N THR A 206 -17.24 28.60 -16.61
CA THR A 206 -18.42 28.38 -15.74
C THR A 206 -19.64 27.81 -16.44
N ARG A 207 -19.46 27.10 -17.55
CA ARG A 207 -20.50 26.39 -18.29
C ARG A 207 -20.76 25.03 -17.64
N ILE A 208 -21.31 25.04 -16.43
CA ILE A 208 -21.36 23.88 -15.54
C ILE A 208 -22.14 22.70 -16.16
N ASP A 209 -23.27 22.94 -16.84
CA ASP A 209 -24.05 21.84 -17.44
C ASP A 209 -23.32 21.15 -18.59
N ALA A 210 -22.52 21.87 -19.36
CA ALA A 210 -21.64 21.27 -20.35
C ALA A 210 -20.48 20.54 -19.69
N ALA A 211 -19.87 21.12 -18.66
CA ALA A 211 -18.80 20.51 -17.89
C ALA A 211 -19.22 19.17 -17.26
N LYS A 212 -20.44 19.05 -16.71
CA LYS A 212 -20.99 17.79 -16.19
C LYS A 212 -21.01 16.69 -17.24
N LYS A 213 -21.48 16.99 -18.45
CA LYS A 213 -21.54 16.01 -19.56
C LYS A 213 -20.12 15.54 -19.94
N TRP A 214 -19.17 16.47 -20.00
CA TRP A 214 -17.78 16.13 -20.32
C TRP A 214 -17.07 15.37 -19.20
N TYR A 215 -17.44 15.64 -17.93
CA TYR A 215 -16.93 14.88 -16.82
C TYR A 215 -17.36 13.42 -16.87
N LEU A 216 -18.63 13.15 -17.15
CA LEU A 216 -19.13 11.79 -17.34
C LEU A 216 -18.45 11.12 -18.54
N SER A 217 -18.27 11.84 -19.65
CA SER A 217 -17.56 11.35 -20.82
C SER A 217 -16.08 11.04 -20.56
N TYR A 218 -15.43 11.83 -19.70
CA TYR A 218 -14.06 11.58 -19.24
C TYR A 218 -13.99 10.34 -18.36
N LEU A 219 -14.90 10.20 -17.38
CA LEU A 219 -14.94 9.06 -16.47
C LEU A 219 -15.21 7.73 -17.18
N ASP A 220 -16.01 7.74 -18.25
CA ASP A 220 -16.32 6.54 -19.03
C ASP A 220 -15.10 5.90 -19.71
N ARG A 221 -14.03 6.66 -19.88
CA ARG A 221 -12.82 6.24 -20.62
C ARG A 221 -11.51 6.39 -19.89
N VAL A 222 -11.58 6.69 -18.62
CA VAL A 222 -10.37 6.82 -17.81
C VAL A 222 -9.68 5.47 -17.67
N ASP A 223 -8.35 5.45 -17.85
CA ASP A 223 -7.54 4.24 -17.65
C ASP A 223 -7.24 4.08 -16.15
N MET A 224 -7.90 3.13 -15.50
CA MET A 224 -7.75 2.87 -14.06
C MET A 224 -6.36 2.35 -13.66
N GLU A 225 -5.59 1.83 -14.61
CA GLU A 225 -4.22 1.36 -14.38
C GLU A 225 -3.18 2.49 -14.47
N ASN A 226 -3.54 3.62 -15.11
CA ASN A 226 -2.63 4.72 -15.39
C ASN A 226 -3.28 6.08 -15.13
N LEU A 227 -3.77 6.32 -13.91
CA LEU A 227 -4.36 7.59 -13.52
C LEU A 227 -3.29 8.65 -13.34
N GLY A 228 -3.44 9.77 -14.03
CA GLY A 228 -2.58 10.95 -13.87
C GLY A 228 -3.02 11.84 -12.69
N GLU A 229 -2.24 12.88 -12.42
CA GLU A 229 -2.56 13.83 -11.34
C GLU A 229 -3.87 14.59 -11.62
N GLU A 230 -4.24 14.80 -12.89
CA GLU A 230 -5.46 15.46 -13.30
C GLU A 230 -6.70 14.76 -12.75
N TRP A 231 -6.69 13.43 -12.69
CA TRP A 231 -7.80 12.66 -12.16
C TRP A 231 -8.07 12.99 -10.68
N GLN A 232 -7.02 13.08 -9.88
CA GLN A 232 -7.14 13.45 -8.47
C GLN A 232 -7.74 14.85 -8.29
N TYR A 233 -7.29 15.82 -9.09
CA TYR A 233 -7.80 17.20 -9.01
C TYR A 233 -9.24 17.32 -9.49
N LEU A 234 -9.62 16.59 -10.55
CA LEU A 234 -11.00 16.55 -11.04
C LEU A 234 -11.94 15.90 -10.03
N LEU A 235 -11.49 14.84 -9.36
CA LEU A 235 -12.23 14.24 -8.26
C LEU A 235 -12.41 15.24 -7.09
N GLN A 236 -11.35 15.96 -6.72
CA GLN A 236 -11.44 17.02 -5.71
C GLN A 236 -12.42 18.13 -6.12
N ALA A 237 -12.38 18.54 -7.39
CA ALA A 237 -13.31 19.55 -7.92
C ALA A 237 -14.78 19.07 -7.82
N TYR A 238 -15.02 17.80 -8.13
CA TYR A 238 -16.35 17.20 -7.96
C TYR A 238 -16.79 17.19 -6.50
N LEU A 239 -15.95 16.68 -5.59
CA LEU A 239 -16.24 16.57 -4.16
C LEU A 239 -16.36 17.94 -3.46
N SER A 240 -15.67 18.97 -3.97
CA SER A 240 -15.76 20.35 -3.48
C SER A 240 -16.97 21.10 -4.03
N GLY A 241 -17.84 20.46 -4.82
CA GLY A 241 -19.05 21.06 -5.35
C GLY A 241 -18.87 22.05 -6.50
N VAL A 242 -17.74 22.05 -7.20
CA VAL A 242 -17.47 22.90 -8.37
C VAL A 242 -18.53 22.70 -9.47
N PHE A 243 -19.08 21.50 -9.59
CA PHE A 243 -20.15 21.16 -10.54
C PHE A 243 -21.56 21.55 -10.04
N GLY A 244 -21.67 22.16 -8.86
CA GLY A 244 -22.96 22.51 -8.24
C GLY A 244 -23.66 21.30 -7.62
N VAL A 245 -24.82 21.58 -7.00
CA VAL A 245 -25.63 20.55 -6.34
C VAL A 245 -26.68 20.04 -7.33
N ASP A 246 -26.48 18.84 -7.85
CA ASP A 246 -27.36 18.20 -8.83
C ASP A 246 -27.47 16.70 -8.51
N LYS A 247 -28.66 16.28 -8.08
CA LYS A 247 -28.89 14.89 -7.64
C LYS A 247 -28.74 13.87 -8.77
N GLU A 248 -29.20 14.21 -9.96
CA GLU A 248 -29.12 13.32 -11.12
C GLU A 248 -27.64 13.14 -11.55
N PHE A 249 -26.92 14.23 -11.65
CA PHE A 249 -25.50 14.22 -11.96
C PHE A 249 -24.70 13.41 -10.91
N ASN A 250 -24.94 13.65 -9.61
CA ASN A 250 -24.28 12.91 -8.54
C ASN A 250 -24.59 11.40 -8.62
N HIS A 251 -25.83 11.03 -8.96
CA HIS A 251 -26.19 9.62 -9.15
C HIS A 251 -25.39 8.99 -10.31
N LEU A 252 -25.32 9.67 -11.45
CA LEU A 252 -24.55 9.19 -12.61
C LEU A 252 -23.06 9.07 -12.32
N VAL A 253 -22.49 10.04 -11.62
CA VAL A 253 -21.07 9.97 -11.20
C VAL A 253 -20.85 8.80 -10.25
N HIS A 254 -21.74 8.60 -9.28
CA HIS A 254 -21.67 7.44 -8.38
C HIS A 254 -21.77 6.10 -9.12
N GLU A 255 -22.64 6.02 -10.13
CA GLU A 255 -22.76 4.86 -11.00
C GLU A 255 -21.46 4.60 -11.78
N CYS A 256 -20.84 5.65 -12.35
CA CYS A 256 -19.53 5.53 -13.00
C CYS A 256 -18.46 4.97 -12.07
N PHE A 257 -18.35 5.48 -10.84
CA PHE A 257 -17.37 4.97 -9.88
C PHE A 257 -17.68 3.54 -9.42
N THR A 258 -18.94 3.20 -9.25
CA THR A 258 -19.35 1.81 -8.93
C THR A 258 -18.94 0.87 -10.06
N ASN A 259 -19.22 1.24 -11.31
CA ASN A 259 -18.82 0.46 -12.48
C ASN A 259 -17.29 0.32 -12.59
N MET A 260 -16.52 1.37 -12.28
CA MET A 260 -15.05 1.30 -12.24
C MET A 260 -14.56 0.28 -11.20
N LEU A 261 -15.18 0.25 -10.01
CA LEU A 261 -14.82 -0.72 -8.97
C LEU A 261 -15.19 -2.15 -9.37
N GLU A 262 -16.35 -2.35 -9.99
CA GLU A 262 -16.76 -3.66 -10.49
C GLU A 262 -15.82 -4.16 -11.61
N GLN A 263 -15.41 -3.27 -12.51
CA GLN A 263 -14.42 -3.60 -13.53
C GLN A 263 -13.06 -3.95 -12.89
N MET A 264 -12.60 -3.20 -11.91
CA MET A 264 -11.38 -3.51 -11.16
C MET A 264 -11.46 -4.88 -10.47
N GLU A 265 -12.59 -5.18 -9.83
CA GLU A 265 -12.82 -6.48 -9.17
C GLU A 265 -12.85 -7.61 -10.20
N SER A 266 -13.38 -7.37 -11.40
CA SER A 266 -13.39 -8.31 -12.52
C SER A 266 -11.97 -8.54 -13.09
N MET A 267 -11.19 -7.48 -13.31
CA MET A 267 -9.82 -7.58 -13.82
C MET A 267 -8.88 -8.19 -12.77
N HIS A 268 -9.13 -7.91 -11.50
CA HIS A 268 -8.32 -8.36 -10.36
C HIS A 268 -9.18 -9.08 -9.31
N PRO A 269 -9.55 -10.36 -9.51
CA PRO A 269 -10.47 -11.09 -8.61
C PRO A 269 -10.05 -11.11 -7.12
N ASN A 270 -8.77 -10.90 -6.85
CA ASN A 270 -8.22 -10.81 -5.48
C ASN A 270 -8.14 -9.38 -4.93
N TYR A 271 -8.68 -8.39 -5.62
CA TYR A 271 -8.59 -6.99 -5.20
C TYR A 271 -9.10 -6.76 -3.78
N GLY A 272 -10.33 -7.18 -3.49
CA GLY A 272 -10.92 -7.04 -2.17
C GLY A 272 -10.12 -7.73 -1.04
N ASN A 273 -9.51 -8.87 -1.35
CA ASN A 273 -8.63 -9.55 -0.38
C ASN A 273 -7.35 -8.76 -0.16
N ARG A 274 -6.75 -8.17 -1.22
CA ARG A 274 -5.56 -7.30 -1.09
C ARG A 274 -5.86 -6.06 -0.25
N VAL A 275 -7.02 -5.42 -0.41
CA VAL A 275 -7.42 -4.29 0.44
C VAL A 275 -7.58 -4.72 1.89
N ALA A 276 -8.20 -5.87 2.14
CA ALA A 276 -8.34 -6.41 3.50
C ALA A 276 -6.98 -6.76 4.12
N GLU A 277 -6.06 -7.33 3.36
CA GLU A 277 -4.68 -7.62 3.81
C GLU A 277 -3.89 -6.33 4.08
N LYS A 278 -3.99 -5.31 3.23
CA LYS A 278 -3.37 -4.00 3.46
C LYS A 278 -3.96 -3.32 4.70
N THR A 279 -5.28 -3.44 4.93
CA THR A 279 -5.95 -2.94 6.14
C THR A 279 -5.45 -3.66 7.40
N LEU A 280 -5.26 -4.98 7.31
CA LEU A 280 -4.67 -5.77 8.40
C LEU A 280 -3.23 -5.30 8.68
N ALA A 281 -2.41 -5.13 7.65
CA ALA A 281 -1.04 -4.63 7.79
C ALA A 281 -1.00 -3.22 8.39
N PHE A 282 -1.92 -2.34 8.00
CA PHE A 282 -2.10 -1.01 8.61
C PHE A 282 -2.42 -1.14 10.11
N SER A 283 -3.37 -2.01 10.47
CA SER A 283 -3.75 -2.25 11.87
C SER A 283 -2.58 -2.78 12.70
N ASP A 284 -1.77 -3.67 12.12
CA ASP A 284 -0.57 -4.21 12.78
C ASP A 284 0.51 -3.15 12.96
N SER A 285 0.72 -2.28 11.96
CA SER A 285 1.71 -1.19 12.00
C SER A 285 1.32 -0.06 12.94
N TYR A 286 0.02 0.13 13.22
CA TYR A 286 -0.44 1.17 14.13
C TYR A 286 0.01 0.89 15.56
N ILE A 287 0.90 1.73 16.08
CA ILE A 287 1.53 1.52 17.39
C ILE A 287 0.57 1.97 18.49
N HIS A 288 0.09 1.03 19.27
CA HIS A 288 -0.62 1.29 20.52
C HIS A 288 -0.12 0.37 21.61
N VAL A 289 0.18 0.92 22.76
CA VAL A 289 0.60 0.14 23.94
C VAL A 289 -0.35 0.47 25.07
N THR A 290 -0.95 -0.56 25.67
CA THR A 290 -1.84 -0.38 26.83
C THR A 290 -1.11 0.31 27.97
N LYS A 291 -1.78 1.25 28.61
CA LYS A 291 -1.32 1.92 29.83
C LYS A 291 -1.67 1.12 31.10
N ASN A 292 -2.50 0.08 30.95
CA ASN A 292 -2.92 -0.76 32.06
C ASN A 292 -1.81 -1.73 32.42
N GLU A 293 -1.36 -1.67 33.66
CA GLU A 293 -0.33 -2.56 34.20
C GLU A 293 -0.89 -3.42 35.32
N PHE A 294 -0.60 -4.72 35.27
CA PHE A 294 -1.00 -5.72 36.25
C PHE A 294 0.26 -6.25 36.93
N GLU A 295 0.72 -5.54 37.97
CA GLU A 295 2.04 -5.79 38.57
C GLU A 295 2.22 -7.21 39.10
N THR A 296 1.15 -7.79 39.68
CA THR A 296 1.22 -9.13 40.23
C THR A 296 1.27 -10.17 39.12
N LEU A 297 0.45 -10.06 38.09
CA LEU A 297 0.52 -10.91 36.90
C LEU A 297 1.88 -10.80 36.20
N ARG A 298 2.42 -9.59 36.05
CA ARG A 298 3.75 -9.35 35.45
C ARG A 298 4.84 -10.12 36.16
N ARG A 299 4.76 -10.19 37.50
CA ARG A 299 5.81 -10.80 38.31
C ARG A 299 5.71 -12.32 38.39
N TYR A 300 4.51 -12.88 38.27
CA TYR A 300 4.25 -14.29 38.57
C TYR A 300 3.67 -15.07 37.40
N SER A 301 3.43 -14.46 36.25
CA SER A 301 2.98 -15.16 35.05
C SER A 301 3.98 -14.98 33.89
N PRO A 302 4.54 -16.06 33.37
CA PRO A 302 5.39 -16.00 32.16
C PRO A 302 4.60 -15.60 30.90
N ASP A 303 3.26 -15.73 30.91
CA ASP A 303 2.39 -15.34 29.81
C ASP A 303 2.02 -13.84 29.81
N TYR A 304 2.51 -13.05 30.78
CA TYR A 304 2.11 -11.65 30.94
C TYR A 304 2.37 -10.78 29.70
N GLU A 305 3.52 -10.95 29.05
CA GLU A 305 3.84 -10.15 27.86
C GLU A 305 2.87 -10.45 26.69
N GLU A 306 2.41 -11.69 26.60
CA GLU A 306 1.39 -12.08 25.61
C GLU A 306 0.03 -11.46 25.95
N LEU A 307 -0.38 -11.50 27.22
CA LEU A 307 -1.60 -10.83 27.70
C LEU A 307 -1.56 -9.32 27.46
N LYS A 308 -0.41 -8.68 27.70
CA LYS A 308 -0.22 -7.24 27.43
C LYS A 308 -0.36 -6.91 25.95
N ARG A 309 0.21 -7.75 25.07
CA ARG A 309 0.06 -7.59 23.62
C ARG A 309 -1.37 -7.76 23.16
N LEU A 310 -2.09 -8.75 23.69
CA LEU A 310 -3.49 -9.01 23.37
C LEU A 310 -4.38 -7.83 23.78
N LEU A 311 -4.20 -7.32 25.00
CA LEU A 311 -4.96 -6.15 25.47
C LEU A 311 -4.65 -4.92 24.60
N SER A 312 -3.38 -4.67 24.31
CA SER A 312 -2.97 -3.57 23.41
C SER A 312 -3.58 -3.72 22.03
N ALA A 313 -3.68 -4.94 21.49
CA ALA A 313 -4.30 -5.21 20.20
C ALA A 313 -5.82 -4.94 20.23
N ALA A 314 -6.50 -5.33 21.30
CA ALA A 314 -7.94 -5.08 21.45
C ALA A 314 -8.24 -3.57 21.64
N GLU A 315 -7.45 -2.87 22.46
CA GLU A 315 -7.59 -1.42 22.69
C GLU A 315 -7.37 -0.59 21.42
N LYS A 316 -6.60 -1.09 20.43
CA LYS A 316 -6.46 -0.44 19.13
C LYS A 316 -7.80 -0.22 18.42
N ASN A 317 -8.78 -1.09 18.61
CA ASN A 317 -10.09 -0.95 17.98
C ASN A 317 -10.75 0.39 18.31
N GLU A 318 -10.70 0.83 19.56
CA GLU A 318 -11.26 2.12 19.98
C GLU A 318 -10.50 3.30 19.37
N VAL A 319 -9.17 3.22 19.38
CA VAL A 319 -8.32 4.30 18.82
C VAL A 319 -8.53 4.45 17.32
N LEU A 320 -8.62 3.33 16.60
CA LEU A 320 -8.88 3.32 15.17
C LEU A 320 -10.32 3.78 14.86
N ALA A 321 -11.31 3.38 15.68
CA ALA A 321 -12.68 3.86 15.52
C ALA A 321 -12.78 5.37 15.68
N ILE A 322 -12.10 5.94 16.66
CA ILE A 322 -12.04 7.41 16.87
C ILE A 322 -11.34 8.08 15.67
N HIS A 323 -10.23 7.52 15.20
CA HIS A 323 -9.48 8.06 14.07
C HIS A 323 -10.35 8.14 12.80
N PHE A 324 -10.97 7.02 12.41
CA PHE A 324 -11.80 6.97 11.20
C PHE A 324 -13.11 7.74 11.36
N ARG A 325 -13.73 7.73 12.54
CA ARG A 325 -14.91 8.54 12.82
C ARG A 325 -14.62 10.02 12.65
N LYS A 326 -13.46 10.49 13.14
CA LYS A 326 -13.04 11.87 12.92
C LYS A 326 -12.92 12.21 11.43
N ILE A 327 -12.40 11.31 10.61
CA ILE A 327 -12.32 11.52 9.16
C ILE A 327 -13.72 11.56 8.54
N VAL A 328 -14.61 10.64 8.91
CA VAL A 328 -15.95 10.52 8.33
C VAL A 328 -16.86 11.67 8.74
N GLU A 329 -16.77 12.15 9.98
CA GLU A 329 -17.61 13.23 10.53
C GLU A 329 -17.06 14.65 10.25
N ASP A 330 -15.82 14.77 9.78
CA ASP A 330 -15.21 16.06 9.48
C ASP A 330 -15.87 16.69 8.26
N ASN A 331 -16.54 17.81 8.44
CA ASN A 331 -17.22 18.58 7.39
C ASN A 331 -16.46 19.85 7.02
N THR A 332 -15.16 19.92 7.28
CA THR A 332 -14.33 21.06 6.93
C THR A 332 -14.27 21.17 5.41
N GLN A 333 -14.87 22.23 4.87
CA GLN A 333 -14.68 22.58 3.46
C GLN A 333 -13.29 23.21 3.34
N VAL A 334 -12.42 22.58 2.58
CA VAL A 334 -11.12 23.16 2.26
C VAL A 334 -11.34 24.21 1.19
N GLU A 335 -11.06 25.47 1.51
CA GLU A 335 -10.92 26.55 0.53
C GLU A 335 -9.72 26.20 -0.37
N SER A 336 -9.94 25.35 -1.34
CA SER A 336 -8.92 25.05 -2.32
C SER A 336 -9.03 26.04 -3.47
N ASN A 337 -7.88 26.49 -3.95
CA ASN A 337 -7.77 27.33 -5.15
C ASN A 337 -8.03 26.47 -6.39
N MET A 338 -9.22 25.83 -6.44
CA MET A 338 -9.60 24.82 -7.43
C MET A 338 -9.59 25.38 -8.85
N TYR A 339 -10.04 26.60 -9.04
CA TYR A 339 -10.03 27.24 -10.35
C TYR A 339 -8.62 27.36 -10.90
N GLN A 340 -7.66 27.75 -10.08
CA GLN A 340 -6.27 27.85 -10.52
C GLN A 340 -5.65 26.49 -10.83
N ARG A 341 -6.03 25.45 -10.11
CA ARG A 341 -5.57 24.08 -10.40
C ARG A 341 -6.16 23.58 -11.72
N ILE A 342 -7.45 23.78 -11.96
CA ILE A 342 -8.13 23.46 -13.22
C ILE A 342 -7.44 24.19 -14.38
N GLU A 343 -7.08 25.45 -14.21
CA GLU A 343 -6.36 26.24 -15.20
C GLU A 343 -4.96 25.67 -15.50
N ASN A 344 -4.22 25.30 -14.46
CA ASN A 344 -2.91 24.67 -14.62
C ASN A 344 -3.00 23.35 -15.40
N ILE A 345 -3.98 22.48 -15.05
CA ILE A 345 -4.20 21.20 -15.76
C ILE A 345 -4.52 21.47 -17.24
N LEU A 346 -5.35 22.48 -17.53
CA LEU A 346 -5.65 22.86 -18.92
C LEU A 346 -4.40 23.30 -19.67
N TYR A 347 -3.53 24.10 -19.04
CA TYR A 347 -2.28 24.53 -19.64
C TYR A 347 -1.30 23.39 -19.84
N ASP A 348 -1.21 22.48 -18.87
CA ASP A 348 -0.38 21.28 -18.96
C ASP A 348 -0.88 20.37 -20.09
N LEU A 349 -2.19 20.16 -20.20
CA LEU A 349 -2.80 19.39 -21.29
C LEU A 349 -2.52 20.00 -22.66
N ILE A 350 -2.66 21.32 -22.82
CA ILE A 350 -2.37 22.01 -24.08
C ILE A 350 -0.88 21.89 -24.45
N ASN A 351 0.01 21.93 -23.47
CA ASN A 351 1.46 21.87 -23.67
C ASN A 351 1.99 20.42 -23.74
N ALA A 352 1.18 19.43 -23.39
CA ALA A 352 1.60 18.03 -23.45
C ALA A 352 1.96 17.60 -24.88
N TYR A 353 2.97 16.77 -24.98
CA TYR A 353 3.33 16.15 -26.26
C TYR A 353 2.23 15.17 -26.69
N ASP A 354 1.95 15.14 -27.99
CA ASP A 354 1.17 14.05 -28.57
C ASP A 354 1.86 12.70 -28.37
N LYS A 355 1.10 11.60 -28.35
CA LYS A 355 1.67 10.26 -28.09
C LYS A 355 2.77 9.89 -29.08
N ASP A 356 2.52 10.10 -30.38
CA ASP A 356 3.47 9.80 -31.43
C ASP A 356 4.68 10.76 -31.38
N GLU A 357 4.42 12.05 -31.13
CA GLU A 357 5.45 13.05 -30.95
C GLU A 357 6.39 12.72 -29.79
N LEU A 358 5.82 12.29 -28.64
CA LEU A 358 6.58 11.92 -27.45
C LEU A 358 7.53 10.74 -27.73
N VAL A 359 7.08 9.75 -28.53
CA VAL A 359 7.94 8.62 -28.93
C VAL A 359 9.15 9.11 -29.72
N VAL A 360 8.93 9.98 -30.71
CA VAL A 360 10.01 10.54 -31.53
C VAL A 360 10.97 11.37 -30.68
N ILE A 361 10.44 12.21 -29.78
CA ILE A 361 11.24 13.02 -28.86
C ILE A 361 12.06 12.13 -27.92
N LYS A 362 11.45 11.12 -27.29
CA LYS A 362 12.16 10.20 -26.38
C LYS A 362 13.28 9.46 -27.11
N ASN A 363 13.02 8.94 -28.29
CA ASN A 363 14.02 8.26 -29.10
C ASN A 363 15.18 9.19 -29.49
N LYS A 364 14.86 10.40 -29.93
CA LYS A 364 15.86 11.42 -30.21
C LYS A 364 16.71 11.74 -28.98
N ARG A 365 16.08 12.02 -27.84
CA ARG A 365 16.74 12.36 -26.59
C ARG A 365 17.63 11.23 -26.07
N TYR A 366 17.17 9.99 -26.11
CA TYR A 366 18.00 8.85 -25.73
C TYR A 366 19.29 8.77 -26.55
N ASN A 367 19.21 8.95 -27.88
CA ASN A 367 20.37 8.95 -28.75
C ASN A 367 21.27 10.19 -28.51
N GLU A 368 20.71 11.37 -28.21
CA GLU A 368 21.47 12.53 -27.76
C GLU A 368 22.24 12.26 -26.46
N MET A 369 21.65 11.49 -25.51
CA MET A 369 22.33 11.08 -24.28
C MET A 369 23.47 10.08 -24.55
N ILE A 370 23.34 9.18 -25.54
CA ILE A 370 24.44 8.32 -25.98
C ILE A 370 25.60 9.17 -26.52
N LEU A 371 25.32 10.19 -27.30
CA LEU A 371 26.36 11.12 -27.80
C LEU A 371 27.01 11.89 -26.64
N LYS A 372 26.22 12.40 -25.71
CA LYS A 372 26.68 13.12 -24.52
C LYS A 372 27.53 12.24 -23.58
N SER A 373 27.18 10.98 -23.41
CA SER A 373 27.92 9.99 -22.61
C SER A 373 29.11 9.37 -23.36
N LYS A 374 29.45 9.89 -24.55
CA LYS A 374 30.55 9.39 -25.39
C LYS A 374 30.42 7.91 -25.72
N GLY A 375 29.20 7.42 -25.96
CA GLY A 375 28.91 6.05 -26.36
C GLY A 375 28.71 5.06 -25.19
N ASP A 376 28.77 5.52 -23.94
CA ASP A 376 28.43 4.72 -22.75
C ASP A 376 26.90 4.64 -22.61
N LEU A 377 26.36 3.45 -22.91
CA LEU A 377 24.91 3.20 -22.85
C LEU A 377 24.37 3.23 -21.43
N GLY A 378 25.18 2.84 -20.42
CA GLY A 378 24.76 2.85 -19.02
C GLY A 378 24.57 4.27 -18.50
N MET A 379 25.54 5.15 -18.76
CA MET A 379 25.42 6.59 -18.44
C MET A 379 24.30 7.26 -19.25
N ALA A 380 24.17 6.91 -20.53
CA ALA A 380 23.09 7.43 -21.38
C ALA A 380 21.71 7.08 -20.80
N GLN A 381 21.52 5.84 -20.38
CA GLN A 381 20.28 5.39 -19.76
C GLN A 381 19.99 6.12 -18.43
N GLN A 382 20.99 6.37 -17.61
CA GLN A 382 20.84 7.16 -16.38
C GLN A 382 20.41 8.60 -16.67
N TYR A 383 21.06 9.28 -17.63
CA TYR A 383 20.66 10.62 -18.04
C TYR A 383 19.25 10.66 -18.62
N PHE A 384 18.90 9.65 -19.42
CA PHE A 384 17.57 9.53 -20.01
C PHE A 384 16.50 9.29 -18.93
N ASN A 385 16.74 8.40 -17.97
CA ASN A 385 15.81 8.14 -16.87
C ASN A 385 15.63 9.36 -15.94
N ASN A 386 16.63 10.23 -15.84
CA ASN A 386 16.51 11.49 -15.09
C ASN A 386 15.63 12.52 -15.83
N GLU A 387 15.67 12.55 -17.15
CA GLU A 387 14.83 13.44 -17.97
C GLU A 387 13.42 12.86 -18.19
N PHE A 388 13.32 11.55 -18.36
CA PHE A 388 12.09 10.79 -18.53
C PHE A 388 12.02 9.67 -17.49
N PRO A 389 11.64 9.97 -16.25
CA PRO A 389 11.50 8.95 -15.22
C PRO A 389 10.54 7.85 -15.67
N ALA A 390 10.89 6.60 -15.38
CA ALA A 390 10.03 5.45 -15.65
C ALA A 390 8.72 5.52 -14.85
N ASP A 391 8.76 6.17 -13.69
CA ASP A 391 7.58 6.53 -12.92
C ASP A 391 6.97 7.77 -13.59
N SER A 392 5.98 7.53 -14.42
CA SER A 392 5.24 8.56 -15.16
C SER A 392 4.36 9.45 -14.26
N GLY A 393 4.43 9.29 -12.93
CA GLY A 393 3.51 9.91 -11.98
C GLY A 393 2.10 9.33 -12.06
N THR A 394 1.85 8.37 -12.94
CA THR A 394 0.57 7.67 -13.01
C THR A 394 0.50 6.60 -11.92
N ARG A 395 -0.69 6.43 -11.34
CA ARG A 395 -0.94 5.45 -10.29
C ARG A 395 -2.18 4.64 -10.62
N LYS A 396 -2.24 3.43 -10.11
CA LYS A 396 -3.44 2.60 -10.21
C LYS A 396 -4.51 3.13 -9.27
N LEU A 397 -5.76 3.08 -9.69
CA LEU A 397 -6.90 3.50 -8.86
C LEU A 397 -6.91 2.79 -7.52
N GLU A 398 -6.59 1.49 -7.50
CA GLU A 398 -6.55 0.69 -6.27
C GLU A 398 -5.53 1.21 -5.25
N ASP A 399 -4.34 1.60 -5.71
CA ASP A 399 -3.27 2.09 -4.84
C ASP A 399 -3.57 3.51 -4.36
N LEU A 400 -4.16 4.34 -5.23
CA LEU A 400 -4.60 5.69 -4.87
C LEU A 400 -5.67 5.67 -3.78
N LEU A 401 -6.75 4.90 -3.98
CA LEU A 401 -7.84 4.81 -3.01
C LEU A 401 -7.34 4.31 -1.65
N PHE A 402 -6.46 3.31 -1.65
CA PHE A 402 -5.89 2.79 -0.41
C PHE A 402 -4.98 3.81 0.27
N SER A 403 -4.07 4.44 -0.48
CA SER A 403 -3.17 5.48 0.01
C SER A 403 -3.95 6.64 0.64
N TRP A 404 -4.98 7.13 -0.02
CA TRP A 404 -5.81 8.21 0.50
C TRP A 404 -6.59 7.84 1.77
N ALA A 405 -7.01 6.58 1.89
CA ALA A 405 -7.75 6.12 3.06
C ALA A 405 -6.86 5.96 4.31
N PHE A 406 -5.59 5.57 4.16
CA PHE A 406 -4.76 5.09 5.27
C PHE A 406 -3.47 5.87 5.50
N GLU A 407 -2.87 6.52 4.47
CA GLU A 407 -1.58 7.18 4.62
C GLU A 407 -1.72 8.55 5.29
N GLU A 408 -1.01 8.76 6.41
CA GLU A 408 -0.99 10.03 7.13
C GLU A 408 -0.23 11.13 6.37
N ASP A 409 0.83 10.77 5.65
CA ASP A 409 1.65 11.70 4.84
C ASP A 409 0.95 12.16 3.55
N ALA A 410 -0.20 11.63 3.25
CA ALA A 410 -1.11 12.24 2.28
C ALA A 410 -1.61 13.63 2.76
N ASN A 411 -0.76 14.39 3.44
CA ASN A 411 -1.01 15.76 3.93
C ASN A 411 -1.42 16.77 2.84
N ARG A 412 -1.45 16.32 1.59
CA ARG A 412 -1.95 17.07 0.43
C ARG A 412 -3.32 16.61 -0.04
N VAL A 413 -3.85 15.53 0.55
CA VAL A 413 -5.15 14.98 0.16
C VAL A 413 -6.24 15.56 1.03
N ASP A 414 -7.21 16.16 0.38
CA ASP A 414 -8.39 16.74 1.02
C ASP A 414 -9.17 15.67 1.81
N ILE A 415 -9.77 16.09 2.91
CA ILE A 415 -10.61 15.22 3.75
C ILE A 415 -11.78 14.60 2.96
N THR A 416 -12.31 15.31 1.98
CA THR A 416 -13.37 14.84 1.10
C THR A 416 -12.94 13.66 0.25
N VAL A 417 -11.69 13.66 -0.24
CA VAL A 417 -11.10 12.56 -1.00
C VAL A 417 -10.83 11.35 -0.09
N LYS A 418 -10.43 11.58 1.17
CA LYS A 418 -10.30 10.51 2.17
C LYS A 418 -11.64 9.83 2.44
N LYS A 419 -12.70 10.62 2.66
CA LYS A 419 -14.07 10.10 2.82
C LYS A 419 -14.52 9.30 1.61
N PHE A 420 -14.32 9.84 0.42
CA PHE A 420 -14.62 9.16 -0.84
C PHE A 420 -13.93 7.79 -0.92
N SER A 421 -12.64 7.74 -0.62
CA SER A 421 -11.88 6.50 -0.65
C SER A 421 -12.40 5.48 0.37
N ILE A 422 -12.69 5.92 1.59
CA ILE A 422 -13.27 5.07 2.63
C ILE A 422 -14.64 4.55 2.19
N LEU A 423 -15.50 5.38 1.61
CA LEU A 423 -16.81 4.95 1.11
C LEU A 423 -16.72 3.80 0.13
N TYR A 424 -15.84 3.92 -0.86
CA TYR A 424 -15.71 2.91 -1.91
C TYR A 424 -14.96 1.66 -1.46
N LEU A 425 -14.07 1.76 -0.48
CA LEU A 425 -13.34 0.63 0.09
C LEU A 425 -14.01 0.01 1.34
N LYS A 426 -15.10 0.61 1.86
CA LYS A 426 -15.69 0.30 3.17
C LYS A 426 -15.90 -1.20 3.43
N LYS A 427 -16.41 -1.94 2.46
CA LYS A 427 -16.69 -3.38 2.56
C LYS A 427 -15.42 -4.18 2.84
N TRP A 428 -14.35 -3.87 2.15
CA TRP A 428 -13.08 -4.60 2.28
C TRP A 428 -12.25 -4.12 3.47
N ILE A 429 -12.34 -2.82 3.81
CA ILE A 429 -11.75 -2.26 5.03
C ILE A 429 -12.38 -2.91 6.26
N ALA A 430 -13.71 -3.00 6.32
CA ALA A 430 -14.43 -3.66 7.39
C ALA A 430 -14.00 -5.13 7.55
N LYS A 431 -13.88 -5.87 6.43
CA LYS A 431 -13.37 -7.24 6.41
C LYS A 431 -11.93 -7.33 6.95
N GLY A 432 -11.07 -6.36 6.62
CA GLY A 432 -9.70 -6.30 7.12
C GLY A 432 -9.64 -6.13 8.64
N PHE A 433 -10.45 -5.23 9.21
CA PHE A 433 -10.55 -5.04 10.66
C PHE A 433 -11.19 -6.23 11.37
N GLN A 434 -12.16 -6.91 10.77
CA GLN A 434 -12.67 -8.18 11.29
C GLN A 434 -11.59 -9.26 11.33
N THR A 435 -10.82 -9.38 10.25
CA THR A 435 -9.70 -10.32 10.18
C THR A 435 -8.62 -10.01 11.23
N TYR A 436 -8.36 -8.73 11.47
CA TYR A 436 -7.47 -8.29 12.55
C TYR A 436 -7.96 -8.77 13.92
N ALA A 437 -9.25 -8.57 14.21
CA ALA A 437 -9.85 -9.03 15.46
C ALA A 437 -9.76 -10.55 15.61
N ASP A 438 -10.09 -11.30 14.57
CA ASP A 438 -10.01 -12.77 14.59
C ASP A 438 -8.58 -13.27 14.83
N ASN A 439 -7.57 -12.55 14.33
CA ASN A 439 -6.17 -12.92 14.48
C ASN A 439 -5.67 -12.78 15.92
N TYR A 440 -6.04 -11.73 16.64
CA TYR A 440 -5.65 -11.62 18.05
C TYR A 440 -6.54 -12.48 18.95
N ARG A 441 -7.84 -12.67 18.65
CA ARG A 441 -8.74 -13.59 19.38
C ARG A 441 -8.24 -15.03 19.34
N LYS A 442 -7.72 -15.51 18.21
CA LYS A 442 -7.11 -16.84 18.09
C LYS A 442 -5.90 -17.07 18.99
N LYS A 443 -5.26 -16.02 19.46
CA LYS A 443 -4.11 -16.09 20.37
C LYS A 443 -4.53 -16.02 21.83
N GLU A 444 -5.80 -15.78 22.14
CA GLU A 444 -6.32 -15.77 23.50
C GLU A 444 -6.24 -17.17 24.10
N LYS A 445 -5.67 -17.26 25.31
CA LYS A 445 -5.59 -18.50 26.08
C LYS A 445 -6.67 -18.52 27.15
N GLU A 446 -7.40 -19.62 27.25
CA GLU A 446 -8.37 -19.83 28.33
C GLU A 446 -7.68 -19.88 29.68
N LYS A 447 -6.50 -20.51 29.76
CA LYS A 447 -5.70 -20.65 30.97
C LYS A 447 -4.31 -20.06 30.78
N ILE A 448 -3.81 -19.41 31.81
CA ILE A 448 -2.45 -18.83 31.83
C ILE A 448 -1.59 -19.59 32.84
N LYS A 449 -0.30 -19.58 32.59
CA LYS A 449 0.70 -20.13 33.51
C LYS A 449 0.97 -19.17 34.65
N ILE A 450 0.94 -19.69 35.87
CA ILE A 450 1.28 -18.93 37.08
C ILE A 450 2.39 -19.67 37.82
N GLU A 451 3.36 -18.94 38.31
CA GLU A 451 4.49 -19.47 39.04
C GLU A 451 4.59 -18.82 40.42
N ILE A 452 4.44 -19.63 41.52
CA ILE A 452 4.50 -19.16 42.89
C ILE A 452 5.40 -20.09 43.69
N ASP A 453 6.50 -19.60 44.25
CA ASP A 453 7.41 -20.38 45.11
C ASP A 453 7.88 -21.71 44.48
N GLY A 454 8.04 -21.77 43.15
CA GLY A 454 8.42 -22.98 42.40
C GLY A 454 7.26 -23.90 42.06
N TRP A 455 6.05 -23.56 42.44
CA TRP A 455 4.84 -24.19 41.89
C TRP A 455 4.49 -23.56 40.56
N GLN A 456 4.14 -24.38 39.58
CA GLN A 456 3.65 -23.96 38.29
C GLN A 456 2.29 -24.58 38.06
N GLY A 457 1.30 -23.75 37.75
CA GLY A 457 -0.06 -24.17 37.46
C GLY A 457 -0.68 -23.40 36.31
N GLU A 458 -1.64 -23.98 35.62
CA GLU A 458 -2.44 -23.32 34.58
C GLU A 458 -3.80 -22.96 35.20
N CYS A 459 -4.08 -21.66 35.26
CA CYS A 459 -5.26 -21.13 35.93
C CYS A 459 -6.06 -20.20 34.98
N ASP A 460 -7.37 -20.23 35.16
CA ASP A 460 -8.30 -19.20 34.70
C ASP A 460 -8.81 -18.39 35.90
N GLU A 461 -9.61 -17.34 35.64
CA GLU A 461 -10.11 -16.44 36.69
C GLU A 461 -11.00 -17.11 37.73
N ASN A 462 -11.53 -18.30 37.43
CA ASN A 462 -12.46 -19.05 38.31
C ASN A 462 -11.81 -20.26 38.99
N SER A 463 -10.56 -20.57 38.66
CA SER A 463 -9.88 -21.80 39.13
C SER A 463 -9.23 -21.69 40.52
N PHE A 464 -9.64 -20.71 41.35
CA PHE A 464 -9.00 -20.45 42.65
C PHE A 464 -8.94 -21.68 43.55
N GLU A 465 -10.05 -22.38 43.75
CA GLU A 465 -10.11 -23.53 44.66
C GLU A 465 -9.22 -24.69 44.17
N GLY A 466 -9.26 -24.98 42.87
CA GLY A 466 -8.40 -26.01 42.26
C GLY A 466 -6.90 -25.67 42.36
N ALA A 467 -6.54 -24.47 41.99
CA ALA A 467 -5.16 -23.98 42.04
C ALA A 467 -4.64 -23.90 43.50
N GLN A 468 -5.50 -23.49 44.45
CA GLN A 468 -5.17 -23.48 45.87
C GLN A 468 -4.90 -24.89 46.39
N ALA A 469 -5.68 -25.87 45.98
CA ALA A 469 -5.48 -27.27 46.38
C ALA A 469 -4.17 -27.86 45.83
N GLU A 470 -3.83 -27.52 44.60
CA GLU A 470 -2.55 -27.91 43.99
C GLU A 470 -1.34 -27.22 44.65
N LEU A 471 -1.45 -25.94 44.90
CA LEU A 471 -0.44 -25.15 45.60
C LEU A 471 -0.23 -25.70 47.03
N GLN A 472 -1.33 -26.12 47.72
CA GLN A 472 -1.26 -26.76 49.01
C GLN A 472 -0.50 -28.10 48.96
N LYS A 473 -0.77 -28.93 47.93
CA LYS A 473 -0.03 -30.17 47.72
C LYS A 473 1.45 -29.91 47.51
N HIS A 474 1.80 -28.89 46.73
CA HIS A 474 3.18 -28.46 46.51
C HIS A 474 3.88 -28.07 47.82
N TYR A 475 3.27 -27.22 48.65
CA TYR A 475 3.82 -26.83 49.93
C TYR A 475 3.94 -28.02 50.90
N ASN A 476 2.97 -28.93 50.91
CA ASN A 476 3.02 -30.12 51.75
C ASN A 476 4.13 -31.09 51.32
N LYS A 477 4.35 -31.28 50.02
CA LYS A 477 5.42 -32.13 49.49
C LYS A 477 6.80 -31.57 49.85
N ASN A 478 6.98 -30.28 49.78
CA ASN A 478 8.26 -29.63 50.04
C ASN A 478 8.51 -29.42 51.54
N ARG A 479 7.47 -29.45 52.38
CA ARG A 479 7.57 -29.27 53.86
C ARG A 479 8.61 -30.14 54.50
N VAL A 480 8.65 -31.43 54.17
CA VAL A 480 9.59 -32.40 54.77
C VAL A 480 11.03 -32.08 54.35
N TRP A 481 11.22 -31.81 53.05
CA TRP A 481 12.55 -31.51 52.51
C TRP A 481 13.09 -30.18 53.00
N ASP A 482 12.27 -29.13 53.09
CA ASP A 482 12.66 -27.84 53.61
C ASP A 482 13.04 -27.90 55.09
N THR A 483 12.31 -28.72 55.85
CA THR A 483 12.63 -28.93 57.28
C THR A 483 13.94 -29.70 57.46
N ILE A 484 14.18 -30.75 56.67
CA ILE A 484 15.41 -31.55 56.77
C ILE A 484 16.63 -30.79 56.25
N ARG A 485 16.46 -29.93 55.27
CA ARG A 485 17.54 -29.15 54.64
C ARG A 485 17.95 -27.91 55.46
N ASP A 486 17.19 -27.58 56.52
CA ASP A 486 17.56 -26.49 57.40
C ASP A 486 18.86 -26.83 58.14
N LYS A 487 19.83 -25.91 58.00
CA LYS A 487 21.19 -26.06 58.52
C LYS A 487 21.25 -26.33 60.03
N TYR A 488 20.34 -25.74 60.78
CA TYR A 488 20.26 -25.93 62.25
C TYR A 488 19.60 -27.24 62.60
N VAL A 489 18.58 -27.69 61.87
CA VAL A 489 17.97 -29.01 62.04
C VAL A 489 19.00 -30.11 61.82
N LEU A 490 19.85 -30.01 60.79
CA LEU A 490 20.93 -30.96 60.55
C LEU A 490 21.99 -30.94 61.69
N ILE A 491 22.32 -29.80 62.22
CA ILE A 491 23.25 -29.67 63.35
C ILE A 491 22.64 -30.34 64.60
N PHE A 492 21.37 -30.09 64.89
CA PHE A 492 20.70 -30.65 66.07
C PHE A 492 20.48 -32.17 65.94
N ILE A 493 20.25 -32.68 64.75
CA ILE A 493 20.22 -34.13 64.50
C ILE A 493 21.61 -34.72 64.71
N GLY A 494 22.67 -34.05 64.23
CA GLY A 494 24.05 -34.47 64.48
C GLY A 494 24.38 -34.51 66.00
N MET A 495 23.96 -33.50 66.77
CA MET A 495 24.12 -33.48 68.24
C MET A 495 23.33 -34.62 68.92
N ALA A 496 22.11 -34.93 68.44
CA ALA A 496 21.30 -36.05 68.95
C ALA A 496 21.98 -37.40 68.68
N ILE A 497 22.57 -37.58 67.49
CA ILE A 497 23.34 -38.77 67.14
C ILE A 497 24.56 -38.91 68.06
N VAL A 498 25.31 -37.85 68.29
CA VAL A 498 26.44 -37.83 69.22
C VAL A 498 26.01 -38.18 70.64
N SER A 499 24.84 -37.68 71.08
CA SER A 499 24.23 -38.05 72.36
C SER A 499 23.94 -39.53 72.44
N LEU A 500 23.32 -40.13 71.39
CA LEU A 500 23.03 -41.56 71.36
C LEU A 500 24.29 -42.43 71.37
N VAL A 501 25.32 -42.01 70.66
CA VAL A 501 26.64 -42.68 70.63
C VAL A 501 27.29 -42.62 72.02
N THR A 502 27.24 -41.45 72.68
CA THR A 502 27.82 -41.28 74.04
C THR A 502 27.05 -42.11 75.06
N LEU A 503 25.73 -42.18 74.98
CA LEU A 503 24.91 -43.07 75.81
C LEU A 503 25.21 -44.57 75.54
N GLY A 504 25.39 -44.98 74.28
CA GLY A 504 25.81 -46.35 73.94
C GLY A 504 27.19 -46.71 74.49
N ILE A 505 28.14 -45.82 74.46
CA ILE A 505 29.47 -46.04 75.04
C ILE A 505 29.39 -46.16 76.57
N THR A 506 28.49 -45.43 77.25
CA THR A 506 28.32 -45.48 78.71
C THR A 506 27.69 -46.78 79.17
N VAL A 507 26.84 -47.45 78.40
CA VAL A 507 26.33 -48.76 78.67
C VAL A 507 27.43 -49.83 78.68
N ILE A 508 28.48 -49.64 77.81
CA ILE A 508 29.62 -50.54 77.72
C ILE A 508 30.67 -50.32 78.83
N LYS A 509 30.90 -49.05 79.28
CA LYS A 509 31.98 -48.66 80.17
C LYS A 509 31.57 -48.22 81.62
N PHE A 510 30.28 -48.24 82.01
CA PHE A 510 29.70 -47.85 83.29
C PHE A 510 30.26 -46.57 83.95
N ASN A 511 30.47 -45.47 83.18
CA ASN A 511 30.94 -44.20 83.67
C ASN A 511 29.77 -43.22 83.93
N LYS A 512 29.55 -42.84 85.22
CA LYS A 512 28.44 -41.94 85.64
C LYS A 512 28.52 -40.53 85.03
N ILE A 513 29.70 -40.04 84.80
CA ILE A 513 29.89 -38.67 84.20
C ILE A 513 29.47 -38.66 82.74
N THR A 514 29.85 -39.66 81.96
CA THR A 514 29.51 -39.75 80.54
C THR A 514 28.01 -39.99 80.35
N LEU A 515 27.36 -40.69 81.30
CA LEU A 515 25.90 -40.87 81.30
C LEU A 515 25.17 -39.51 81.45
N ILE A 516 25.59 -38.69 82.42
CA ILE A 516 24.98 -37.38 82.67
C ILE A 516 25.19 -36.46 81.50
N ILE A 517 26.36 -36.43 80.85
CA ILE A 517 26.64 -35.64 79.68
C ILE A 517 25.82 -36.07 78.48
N GLY A 518 25.67 -37.39 78.24
CA GLY A 518 24.84 -37.96 77.18
C GLY A 518 23.34 -37.62 77.34
N ILE A 519 22.81 -37.75 78.58
CA ILE A 519 21.41 -37.37 78.85
C ILE A 519 21.19 -35.87 78.65
N LEU A 520 22.12 -35.04 79.16
CA LEU A 520 22.00 -33.59 79.07
C LEU A 520 22.10 -33.09 77.60
N LEU A 521 23.04 -33.65 76.80
CA LEU A 521 23.11 -33.43 75.38
C LEU A 521 21.85 -33.89 74.64
N GLY A 522 21.28 -35.03 74.98
CA GLY A 522 20.05 -35.56 74.43
C GLY A 522 18.83 -34.67 74.67
N VAL A 523 18.67 -34.25 75.95
CA VAL A 523 17.57 -33.32 76.30
C VAL A 523 17.70 -31.99 75.63
N VAL A 524 18.91 -31.41 75.62
CA VAL A 524 19.16 -30.08 74.96
C VAL A 524 18.97 -30.19 73.46
N SER A 525 19.54 -31.20 72.79
CA SER A 525 19.36 -31.39 71.35
C SER A 525 17.92 -31.65 70.97
N GLY A 526 17.20 -32.50 71.77
CA GLY A 526 15.78 -32.76 71.54
C GLY A 526 14.91 -31.54 71.71
N PHE A 527 15.16 -30.74 72.76
CA PHE A 527 14.46 -29.47 72.97
C PHE A 527 14.72 -28.45 71.85
N LEU A 528 15.98 -28.29 71.43
CA LEU A 528 16.35 -27.39 70.34
C LEU A 528 15.77 -27.86 68.98
N LEU A 529 15.79 -29.17 68.71
CA LEU A 529 15.15 -29.77 67.55
C LEU A 529 13.65 -29.49 67.54
N TRP A 530 12.96 -29.79 68.64
CA TRP A 530 11.51 -29.56 68.75
C TRP A 530 11.16 -28.08 68.55
N ARG A 531 11.90 -27.18 69.21
CA ARG A 531 11.70 -25.75 69.06
C ARG A 531 11.93 -25.31 67.62
N ARG A 532 13.05 -25.74 66.98
CA ARG A 532 13.35 -25.38 65.58
C ARG A 532 12.34 -25.90 64.59
N ILE A 533 11.88 -27.13 64.74
CA ILE A 533 10.81 -27.73 63.92
C ILE A 533 9.49 -26.94 64.08
N SER A 534 9.17 -26.54 65.33
CA SER A 534 8.00 -25.72 65.62
C SER A 534 8.07 -24.36 64.95
N ASP A 535 9.23 -23.67 65.07
CA ASP A 535 9.47 -22.37 64.39
C ASP A 535 9.37 -22.50 62.86
N MET A 536 9.93 -23.57 62.27
CA MET A 536 9.82 -23.88 60.85
C MET A 536 8.38 -24.14 60.42
N GLN A 537 7.57 -24.84 61.22
CA GLN A 537 6.17 -25.05 60.92
C GLN A 537 5.38 -23.73 60.88
N ILE A 538 5.68 -22.81 61.78
CA ILE A 538 5.05 -21.48 61.81
C ILE A 538 5.44 -20.71 60.54
N LEU A 539 6.76 -20.69 60.21
CA LEU A 539 7.24 -20.02 58.97
C LEU A 539 6.61 -20.59 57.69
N LEU A 540 6.50 -21.93 57.60
CA LEU A 540 5.86 -22.59 56.46
C LEU A 540 4.36 -22.27 56.40
N ARG A 541 3.68 -22.13 57.55
CA ARG A 541 2.27 -21.71 57.59
C ARG A 541 2.12 -20.29 57.04
N VAL A 542 2.94 -19.37 57.53
CA VAL A 542 2.93 -17.97 57.05
C VAL A 542 3.28 -17.88 55.55
N LYS A 543 4.25 -18.67 55.08
CA LYS A 543 4.61 -18.73 53.67
C LYS A 543 3.42 -19.22 52.83
N ARG A 544 2.73 -20.25 53.28
CA ARG A 544 1.54 -20.82 52.62
C ARG A 544 0.40 -19.81 52.58
N GLU A 545 0.09 -19.12 53.66
CA GLU A 545 -0.95 -18.09 53.69
C GLU A 545 -0.62 -16.92 52.77
N LYS A 546 0.64 -16.48 52.71
CA LYS A 546 1.10 -15.48 51.73
C LYS A 546 0.94 -15.99 50.32
N GLY A 547 1.27 -17.26 50.02
CA GLY A 547 1.09 -17.85 48.70
C GLY A 547 -0.38 -17.88 48.26
N TYR A 548 -1.30 -18.20 49.18
CA TYR A 548 -2.74 -18.18 48.88
C TYR A 548 -3.26 -16.77 48.65
N ALA A 549 -2.85 -15.81 49.47
CA ALA A 549 -3.21 -14.42 49.27
C ALA A 549 -2.67 -13.86 47.94
N LEU A 550 -1.45 -14.26 47.57
CA LEU A 550 -0.84 -13.92 46.30
C LEU A 550 -1.57 -14.53 45.12
N LEU A 551 -1.89 -15.84 45.18
CA LEU A 551 -2.69 -16.53 44.15
C LEU A 551 -4.03 -15.83 43.94
N LYS A 552 -4.72 -15.48 45.02
CA LYS A 552 -6.00 -14.76 44.98
C LYS A 552 -5.83 -13.42 44.24
N LYS A 553 -4.79 -12.64 44.58
CA LYS A 553 -4.53 -11.37 43.95
C LYS A 553 -4.22 -11.51 42.46
N ILE A 554 -3.43 -12.53 42.07
CA ILE A 554 -3.13 -12.82 40.66
C ILE A 554 -4.42 -13.09 39.87
N LEU A 555 -5.31 -13.91 40.42
CA LEU A 555 -6.58 -14.25 39.75
C LEU A 555 -7.55 -13.07 39.72
N GLU A 556 -7.54 -12.18 40.71
CA GLU A 556 -8.28 -10.92 40.68
C GLU A 556 -7.76 -9.97 39.59
N GLU A 557 -6.44 -9.84 39.43
CA GLU A 557 -5.82 -9.08 38.33
C GLU A 557 -6.13 -9.72 36.97
N LEU A 558 -6.11 -11.06 36.87
CA LEU A 558 -6.50 -11.77 35.63
C LEU A 558 -7.96 -11.52 35.26
N LYS A 559 -8.85 -11.54 36.25
CA LYS A 559 -10.28 -11.25 36.04
C LYS A 559 -10.46 -9.80 35.56
N SER A 560 -9.73 -8.85 36.15
CA SER A 560 -9.75 -7.46 35.72
C SER A 560 -9.23 -7.31 34.29
N TRP A 561 -8.12 -7.99 33.96
CA TRP A 561 -7.56 -8.02 32.61
C TRP A 561 -8.60 -8.55 31.60
N ARG A 562 -9.27 -9.67 31.89
CA ARG A 562 -10.30 -10.25 31.00
C ARG A 562 -11.49 -9.32 30.79
N THR A 563 -11.90 -8.62 31.84
CA THR A 563 -12.99 -7.63 31.72
C THR A 563 -12.59 -6.49 30.82
N MET A 564 -11.37 -5.96 30.96
CA MET A 564 -10.85 -4.90 30.10
C MET A 564 -10.66 -5.39 28.66
N TYR A 565 -10.12 -6.59 28.47
CA TYR A 565 -9.93 -7.18 27.16
C TYR A 565 -11.27 -7.37 26.42
N LYS A 566 -12.29 -7.92 27.06
CA LYS A 566 -13.62 -8.09 26.47
C LYS A 566 -14.26 -6.76 26.10
N SER A 567 -14.18 -5.77 26.98
CA SER A 567 -14.70 -4.43 26.70
C SER A 567 -13.97 -3.75 25.53
N ALA A 568 -12.66 -3.93 25.42
CA ALA A 568 -11.86 -3.43 24.31
C ALA A 568 -12.12 -4.20 23.00
N ASP A 569 -12.35 -5.51 23.09
CA ASP A 569 -12.68 -6.36 21.95
C ASP A 569 -14.06 -6.03 21.37
N GLU A 570 -15.06 -5.75 22.23
CA GLU A 570 -16.41 -5.31 21.81
C GLU A 570 -16.35 -4.02 20.96
N LYS A 571 -15.33 -3.17 21.15
CA LYS A 571 -15.10 -1.96 20.34
C LYS A 571 -14.76 -2.27 18.88
N ASN A 572 -14.42 -3.50 18.53
CA ASN A 572 -14.27 -3.90 17.12
C ASN A 572 -15.59 -3.75 16.36
N THR A 573 -16.72 -4.02 16.98
CA THR A 573 -18.04 -3.81 16.38
C THR A 573 -18.29 -2.31 16.12
N ASP A 574 -17.90 -1.46 17.06
CA ASP A 574 -17.99 0.00 16.89
C ASP A 574 -17.09 0.47 15.72
N LEU A 575 -15.87 -0.08 15.60
CA LEU A 575 -14.96 0.22 14.51
C LEU A 575 -15.54 -0.17 13.15
N VAL A 576 -16.07 -1.38 13.02
CA VAL A 576 -16.70 -1.86 11.79
C VAL A 576 -17.91 -1.00 11.42
N SER A 577 -18.75 -0.64 12.40
CA SER A 577 -19.94 0.18 12.18
C SER A 577 -19.64 1.58 11.64
N VAL A 578 -18.44 2.12 11.91
CA VAL A 578 -18.02 3.41 11.32
C VAL A 578 -18.05 3.35 9.80
N PHE A 579 -17.64 2.22 9.22
CA PHE A 579 -17.59 2.04 7.77
C PHE A 579 -18.95 1.68 7.16
N GLU A 580 -19.83 1.02 7.90
CA GLU A 580 -21.19 0.68 7.44
C GLU A 580 -22.05 1.93 7.27
N ASN A 581 -21.85 2.92 8.12
CA ASN A 581 -22.67 4.15 8.18
C ASN A 581 -22.06 5.32 7.37
N VAL A 582 -21.03 5.10 6.54
CA VAL A 582 -20.47 6.15 5.69
C VAL A 582 -21.39 6.43 4.52
N GLU A 583 -21.90 7.65 4.44
CA GLU A 583 -22.67 8.22 3.32
C GLU A 583 -21.99 9.52 2.88
N ILE A 584 -22.04 9.82 1.59
CA ILE A 584 -21.56 11.10 1.01
C ILE A 584 -22.74 12.00 0.71
#